data_ff941dc471f215a7baeed9dbbc95de9a
#
_entry.id   ff941dc471f215a7baeed9dbbc95de9a
#
_cell.length_a   1.000
_cell.length_b   1.000
_cell.length_c   1.000
_cell.angle_alpha   90.00
_cell.angle_beta   90.00
_cell.angle_gamma   90.00
#
_symmetry.space_group_name_H-M   'P 1'
#
loop_
_entity.id
_entity.type
_entity.pdbx_description
1 polymer ?
#
loop_
_entity_poly.entity_id
_entity_poly.type
_entity_poly.pdbx_seq_one_letter_code
_entity_poly.pdbx_strand_id
1 'polypeptide(L)'
;MIPATELPGAVRRGSVHLGLVGASHLVGLVPEAVLLGLSQIPAEEERTGEANKFMRERYAKAGLYYVGRVDPKPERHFFVVSTVPVKRPIEMAGLKFAANGTYVEAWAKALGTSFQVIKQEDAYTGLDRGTFELYSTAIDLMASFSIHEVAKYLIDHPVYRSNINITMNGDSWNELTPHLQKLMLDTYAEFEPKFIEVCRNDLARGRKTFTDAGVGFITFSSEDADYYVDIAYEAEIRAKIAEMPETAPVYLKLVKAID
;
A
#
# COMPACT_ATOMS: atom_id res chain seq x y z
N MET A 1 -21.54 -5.62 -9.62
CA MET A 1 -20.24 -5.05 -9.14
C MET A 1 -19.27 -6.21 -9.01
N ILE A 2 -18.02 -6.07 -9.44
CA ILE A 2 -16.98 -7.12 -9.33
C ILE A 2 -16.26 -6.92 -8.00
N PRO A 3 -16.16 -7.94 -7.14
CA PRO A 3 -15.36 -7.86 -5.90
C PRO A 3 -13.89 -7.52 -6.19
N ALA A 4 -13.23 -6.77 -5.31
CA ALA A 4 -11.84 -6.35 -5.49
C ALA A 4 -10.88 -7.55 -5.69
N THR A 5 -11.13 -8.65 -5.00
CA THR A 5 -10.35 -9.89 -5.12
C THR A 5 -10.52 -10.61 -6.46
N GLU A 6 -11.61 -10.38 -7.17
CA GLU A 6 -11.91 -10.99 -8.48
C GLU A 6 -11.53 -10.08 -9.66
N LEU A 7 -11.32 -8.78 -9.40
CA LEU A 7 -11.03 -7.78 -10.42
C LEU A 7 -9.78 -8.10 -11.24
N PRO A 8 -8.63 -8.54 -10.68
CA PRO A 8 -7.46 -8.94 -11.48
C PRO A 8 -7.77 -10.01 -12.51
N GLY A 9 -8.51 -11.03 -12.09
CA GLY A 9 -8.94 -12.12 -12.98
C GLY A 9 -9.90 -11.65 -14.06
N ALA A 10 -10.81 -10.73 -13.75
CA ALA A 10 -11.75 -10.16 -14.72
C ALA A 10 -11.02 -9.30 -15.77
N VAL A 11 -10.02 -8.50 -15.36
CA VAL A 11 -9.16 -7.74 -16.28
C VAL A 11 -8.35 -8.70 -17.17
N ARG A 12 -7.72 -9.71 -16.59
CA ARG A 12 -6.93 -10.70 -17.35
C ARG A 12 -7.76 -11.42 -18.42
N ARG A 13 -9.02 -11.76 -18.12
CA ARG A 13 -9.92 -12.43 -19.07
C ARG A 13 -10.57 -11.48 -20.09
N GLY A 14 -10.32 -10.19 -20.02
CA GLY A 14 -10.94 -9.18 -20.88
C GLY A 14 -12.43 -8.90 -20.59
N SER A 15 -12.98 -9.44 -19.49
CA SER A 15 -14.35 -9.10 -19.06
C SER A 15 -14.46 -7.63 -18.61
N VAL A 16 -13.33 -7.06 -18.20
CA VAL A 16 -13.11 -5.65 -17.95
C VAL A 16 -11.78 -5.29 -18.61
N HIS A 17 -11.77 -4.25 -19.44
CA HIS A 17 -10.56 -3.87 -20.20
C HIS A 17 -9.50 -3.20 -19.34
N LEU A 18 -9.91 -2.44 -18.31
CA LEU A 18 -9.01 -1.68 -17.43
C LEU A 18 -9.60 -1.66 -16.01
N GLY A 19 -8.75 -1.76 -15.00
CA GLY A 19 -9.13 -1.70 -13.60
C GLY A 19 -8.10 -1.00 -12.73
N LEU A 20 -8.56 -0.40 -11.64
CA LEU A 20 -7.74 0.07 -10.53
C LEU A 20 -7.63 -1.06 -9.52
N VAL A 21 -6.47 -1.68 -9.44
CA VAL A 21 -6.26 -2.92 -8.68
C VAL A 21 -5.22 -2.71 -7.59
N GLY A 22 -5.60 -2.94 -6.34
CA GLY A 22 -4.64 -2.99 -5.23
C GLY A 22 -3.60 -4.09 -5.44
N ALA A 23 -2.34 -3.81 -5.19
CA ALA A 23 -1.24 -4.75 -5.43
C ALA A 23 -1.42 -6.09 -4.71
N SER A 24 -1.99 -6.07 -3.50
CA SER A 24 -2.28 -7.29 -2.72
C SER A 24 -3.24 -8.25 -3.43
N HIS A 25 -4.10 -7.75 -4.32
CA HIS A 25 -5.01 -8.58 -5.12
C HIS A 25 -4.36 -9.10 -6.41
N LEU A 26 -3.22 -8.53 -6.81
CA LEU A 26 -2.45 -8.96 -7.98
C LEU A 26 -1.48 -10.10 -7.71
N VAL A 27 -1.17 -10.41 -6.45
CA VAL A 27 -0.12 -11.36 -6.04
C VAL A 27 -0.24 -12.71 -6.75
N GLY A 28 -1.46 -13.22 -6.96
CA GLY A 28 -1.70 -14.48 -7.67
C GLY A 28 -1.40 -14.43 -9.18
N LEU A 29 -1.24 -13.25 -9.77
CA LEU A 29 -0.95 -13.06 -11.20
C LEU A 29 0.40 -12.40 -11.43
N VAL A 30 0.72 -11.38 -10.64
CA VAL A 30 1.96 -10.59 -10.70
C VAL A 30 2.47 -10.40 -9.26
N PRO A 31 3.19 -11.36 -8.71
CA PRO A 31 3.70 -11.29 -7.33
C PRO A 31 4.53 -10.02 -7.07
N GLU A 32 5.29 -9.59 -8.07
CA GLU A 32 6.16 -8.42 -7.98
C GLU A 32 5.40 -7.08 -7.82
N ALA A 33 4.09 -7.04 -8.10
CA ALA A 33 3.29 -5.82 -7.94
C ALA A 33 3.38 -5.23 -6.52
N VAL A 34 3.55 -6.07 -5.48
CA VAL A 34 3.68 -5.59 -4.09
C VAL A 34 4.97 -4.82 -3.84
N LEU A 35 6.02 -5.04 -4.63
CA LEU A 35 7.31 -4.36 -4.50
C LEU A 35 7.24 -2.86 -4.78
N LEU A 36 6.24 -2.42 -5.58
CA LEU A 36 6.00 -1.01 -5.86
C LEU A 36 5.81 -0.17 -4.58
N GLY A 37 5.25 -0.74 -3.51
CA GLY A 37 5.06 -0.08 -2.22
C GLY A 37 6.36 0.22 -1.47
N LEU A 38 7.45 -0.46 -1.83
CA LEU A 38 8.78 -0.32 -1.21
C LEU A 38 9.70 0.66 -1.96
N SER A 39 9.24 1.21 -3.09
CA SER A 39 10.03 2.15 -3.92
C SER A 39 10.44 3.39 -3.13
N GLN A 40 11.71 3.79 -3.24
CA GLN A 40 12.28 4.99 -2.62
C GLN A 40 12.56 6.11 -3.64
N ILE A 41 12.35 5.85 -4.94
CA ILE A 41 12.55 6.85 -6.00
C ILE A 41 11.28 7.68 -6.26
N PRO A 42 11.42 8.89 -6.85
CA PRO A 42 10.27 9.67 -7.29
C PRO A 42 9.40 8.94 -8.32
N ALA A 43 8.10 9.24 -8.34
CA ALA A 43 7.15 8.62 -9.25
C ALA A 43 7.54 8.78 -10.74
N GLU A 44 8.03 9.96 -11.12
CA GLU A 44 8.49 10.23 -12.49
C GLU A 44 9.71 9.37 -12.86
N GLU A 45 10.70 9.23 -11.96
CA GLU A 45 11.86 8.36 -12.16
C GLU A 45 11.42 6.90 -12.32
N GLU A 46 10.48 6.45 -11.47
CA GLU A 46 9.90 5.11 -11.56
C GLU A 46 9.18 4.92 -12.89
N ARG A 47 8.33 5.87 -13.30
CA ARG A 47 7.53 5.81 -14.54
C ARG A 47 8.36 5.76 -15.80
N THR A 48 9.49 6.49 -15.85
CA THR A 48 10.33 6.64 -17.04
C THR A 48 11.54 5.70 -17.07
N GLY A 49 11.85 5.07 -15.94
CA GLY A 49 13.08 4.29 -15.73
C GLY A 49 12.95 2.78 -15.98
N GLU A 50 14.00 2.08 -15.61
CA GLU A 50 14.09 0.61 -15.71
C GLU A 50 13.10 -0.11 -14.78
N ALA A 51 12.70 0.52 -13.66
CA ALA A 51 11.69 -0.01 -12.76
C ALA A 51 10.33 -0.19 -13.47
N ASN A 52 9.93 0.75 -14.31
CA ASN A 52 8.70 0.64 -15.13
C ASN A 52 8.81 -0.49 -16.15
N LYS A 53 9.94 -0.60 -16.84
CA LYS A 53 10.16 -1.67 -17.83
C LYS A 53 10.08 -3.03 -17.17
N PHE A 54 10.73 -3.17 -16.00
CA PHE A 54 10.65 -4.39 -15.21
C PHE A 54 9.20 -4.77 -14.90
N MET A 55 8.39 -3.84 -14.37
CA MET A 55 6.99 -4.11 -14.05
C MET A 55 6.19 -4.45 -15.29
N ARG A 56 6.34 -3.72 -16.40
CA ARG A 56 5.65 -4.04 -17.66
C ARG A 56 5.94 -5.45 -18.16
N GLU A 57 7.18 -5.92 -18.04
CA GLU A 57 7.55 -7.30 -18.39
C GLU A 57 6.84 -8.33 -17.49
N ARG A 58 6.72 -8.06 -16.17
CA ARG A 58 6.01 -8.96 -15.25
C ARG A 58 4.52 -9.02 -15.55
N TYR A 59 3.90 -7.87 -15.77
CA TYR A 59 2.48 -7.80 -16.16
C TYR A 59 2.22 -8.48 -17.50
N ALA A 60 3.08 -8.28 -18.50
CA ALA A 60 2.96 -8.91 -19.81
C ALA A 60 2.98 -10.44 -19.72
N LYS A 61 3.82 -11.04 -18.86
CA LYS A 61 3.86 -12.48 -18.61
C LYS A 61 2.52 -13.00 -18.04
N ALA A 62 1.77 -12.16 -17.35
CA ALA A 62 0.46 -12.48 -16.82
C ALA A 62 -0.70 -12.18 -17.79
N GLY A 63 -0.41 -11.73 -19.02
CA GLY A 63 -1.42 -11.29 -20.00
C GLY A 63 -2.06 -9.95 -19.65
N LEU A 64 -1.33 -9.11 -18.93
CA LEU A 64 -1.75 -7.79 -18.46
C LEU A 64 -0.80 -6.71 -18.99
N TYR A 65 -1.26 -5.46 -18.98
CA TYR A 65 -0.43 -4.29 -19.22
C TYR A 65 -0.45 -3.36 -18.01
N TYR A 66 0.74 -2.97 -17.56
CA TYR A 66 0.93 -2.00 -16.49
C TYR A 66 0.95 -0.59 -17.06
N VAL A 67 -0.09 0.19 -16.79
CA VAL A 67 -0.16 1.61 -17.19
C VAL A 67 0.61 2.48 -16.22
N GLY A 68 0.40 2.27 -14.92
CA GLY A 68 1.04 3.02 -13.85
C GLY A 68 0.36 2.83 -12.49
N ARG A 69 0.68 3.68 -11.52
CA ARG A 69 0.06 3.71 -10.18
C ARG A 69 -0.86 4.92 -10.03
N VAL A 70 -2.02 4.73 -9.41
CA VAL A 70 -2.92 5.84 -9.06
C VAL A 70 -2.34 6.69 -7.93
N ASP A 71 -1.51 6.10 -7.12
CA ASP A 71 -1.02 6.69 -5.89
C ASP A 71 0.52 6.62 -5.80
N PRO A 72 1.23 7.38 -6.66
CA PRO A 72 2.69 7.44 -6.66
C PRO A 72 3.21 8.36 -5.55
N LYS A 73 2.69 8.21 -4.31
CA LYS A 73 2.98 9.14 -3.22
C LYS A 73 4.46 9.20 -2.88
N PRO A 74 5.01 10.40 -2.70
CA PRO A 74 6.24 10.58 -1.94
C PRO A 74 6.02 10.36 -0.44
N GLU A 75 4.80 10.60 0.07
CA GLU A 75 4.47 10.47 1.48
C GLU A 75 4.06 9.04 1.84
N ARG A 76 4.53 8.56 2.99
CA ARG A 76 4.04 7.35 3.64
C ARG A 76 2.60 7.54 4.08
N HIS A 77 1.79 6.49 4.07
CA HIS A 77 0.35 6.66 4.16
C HIS A 77 -0.37 5.69 5.09
N PHE A 78 0.24 4.57 5.44
CA PHE A 78 -0.33 3.62 6.36
C PHE A 78 0.01 4.01 7.79
N PHE A 79 -1.02 4.25 8.59
CA PHE A 79 -0.91 4.54 10.01
C PHE A 79 -1.30 3.31 10.82
N VAL A 80 -0.99 3.33 12.12
CA VAL A 80 -1.52 2.37 13.09
C VAL A 80 -2.35 3.13 14.09
N VAL A 81 -3.59 2.70 14.29
CA VAL A 81 -4.40 3.09 15.44
C VAL A 81 -4.27 2.07 16.55
N SER A 82 -4.46 2.54 17.78
CA SER A 82 -4.39 1.70 18.98
C SER A 82 -5.54 2.01 19.93
N THR A 83 -6.03 0.97 20.62
CA THR A 83 -6.96 1.11 21.75
C THR A 83 -6.25 1.25 23.09
N VAL A 84 -4.93 1.03 23.13
CA VAL A 84 -4.07 1.14 24.31
C VAL A 84 -2.94 2.13 24.08
N PRO A 85 -2.39 2.79 25.11
CA PRO A 85 -1.27 3.69 24.92
C PRO A 85 0.00 2.90 24.57
N VAL A 86 0.74 3.37 23.56
CA VAL A 86 2.02 2.82 23.12
C VAL A 86 3.04 3.97 23.09
N LYS A 87 3.91 4.07 24.08
CA LYS A 87 4.90 5.16 24.16
C LYS A 87 6.15 4.90 23.33
N ARG A 88 6.48 3.63 23.11
CA ARG A 88 7.64 3.16 22.34
C ARG A 88 7.27 1.97 21.46
N PRO A 89 7.90 1.78 20.30
CA PRO A 89 7.60 0.64 19.42
C PRO A 89 7.71 -0.73 20.09
N ILE A 90 8.67 -0.90 21.00
CA ILE A 90 8.87 -2.16 21.75
C ILE A 90 7.65 -2.56 22.61
N GLU A 91 6.84 -1.58 23.05
CA GLU A 91 5.63 -1.83 23.85
C GLU A 91 4.48 -2.44 23.00
N MET A 92 4.62 -2.50 21.69
CA MET A 92 3.68 -3.21 20.83
C MET A 92 3.81 -4.73 20.94
N ALA A 93 4.93 -5.24 21.45
CA ALA A 93 5.17 -6.66 21.61
C ALA A 93 4.06 -7.32 22.46
N GLY A 94 3.53 -8.45 21.96
CA GLY A 94 2.44 -9.19 22.59
C GLY A 94 1.03 -8.64 22.30
N LEU A 95 0.88 -7.45 21.72
CA LEU A 95 -0.42 -6.94 21.28
C LEU A 95 -0.89 -7.68 20.01
N LYS A 96 -2.21 -7.68 19.79
CA LYS A 96 -2.81 -8.23 18.58
C LYS A 96 -2.94 -7.13 17.53
N PHE A 97 -2.38 -7.39 16.35
CA PHE A 97 -2.36 -6.45 15.25
C PHE A 97 -3.20 -6.99 14.08
N ALA A 98 -4.10 -6.19 13.56
CA ALA A 98 -4.94 -6.54 12.42
C ALA A 98 -4.73 -5.58 11.24
N ALA A 99 -4.91 -6.09 10.02
CA ALA A 99 -4.99 -5.30 8.80
C ALA A 99 -5.89 -5.99 7.77
N ASN A 100 -6.32 -5.25 6.74
CA ASN A 100 -7.15 -5.79 5.65
C ASN A 100 -6.35 -6.48 4.53
N GLY A 101 -5.14 -6.94 4.84
CA GLY A 101 -4.24 -7.64 3.92
C GLY A 101 -2.92 -7.98 4.58
N THR A 102 -2.04 -8.66 3.87
CA THR A 102 -0.74 -9.14 4.39
C THR A 102 0.39 -8.11 4.26
N TYR A 103 0.12 -6.92 3.76
CA TYR A 103 1.13 -5.88 3.44
C TYR A 103 1.89 -5.32 4.65
N VAL A 104 1.45 -5.59 5.87
CA VAL A 104 2.13 -5.23 7.12
C VAL A 104 2.49 -6.44 7.98
N GLU A 105 2.32 -7.66 7.48
CA GLU A 105 2.49 -8.88 8.27
C GLU A 105 3.92 -9.07 8.77
N ALA A 106 4.90 -8.89 7.89
CA ALA A 106 6.31 -9.04 8.25
C ALA A 106 6.73 -7.98 9.28
N TRP A 107 6.27 -6.75 9.11
CA TRP A 107 6.50 -5.67 10.06
C TRP A 107 5.82 -5.93 11.41
N ALA A 108 4.54 -6.30 11.43
CA ALA A 108 3.82 -6.63 12.65
C ALA A 108 4.53 -7.72 13.45
N LYS A 109 4.98 -8.79 12.77
CA LYS A 109 5.77 -9.86 13.39
C LYS A 109 7.12 -9.37 13.92
N ALA A 110 7.80 -8.48 13.20
CA ALA A 110 9.09 -7.92 13.63
C ALA A 110 8.94 -7.02 14.87
N LEU A 111 7.78 -6.38 15.05
CA LEU A 111 7.42 -5.66 16.28
C LEU A 111 7.01 -6.58 17.44
N GLY A 112 7.02 -7.90 17.25
CA GLY A 112 6.65 -8.88 18.27
C GLY A 112 5.15 -9.01 18.51
N THR A 113 4.31 -8.51 17.60
CA THR A 113 2.84 -8.62 17.70
C THR A 113 2.32 -9.94 17.15
N SER A 114 1.12 -10.34 17.55
CA SER A 114 0.37 -11.39 16.86
C SER A 114 -0.46 -10.76 15.72
N PHE A 115 -0.26 -11.22 14.49
CA PHE A 115 -0.89 -10.63 13.31
C PHE A 115 -2.08 -11.45 12.80
N GLN A 116 -3.13 -10.75 12.36
CA GLN A 116 -4.27 -11.37 11.69
C GLN A 116 -4.79 -10.51 10.53
N VAL A 117 -5.18 -11.16 9.44
CA VAL A 117 -5.89 -10.52 8.34
C VAL A 117 -7.38 -10.52 8.62
N ILE A 118 -8.01 -9.37 8.46
CA ILE A 118 -9.46 -9.19 8.63
C ILE A 118 -10.06 -8.56 7.37
N LYS A 119 -11.39 -8.59 7.24
CA LYS A 119 -12.07 -7.75 6.27
C LYS A 119 -12.11 -6.30 6.78
N GLN A 120 -12.07 -5.34 5.85
CA GLN A 120 -12.09 -3.92 6.19
C GLN A 120 -13.30 -3.52 7.02
N GLU A 121 -14.47 -4.07 6.69
CA GLU A 121 -15.73 -3.83 7.37
C GLU A 121 -15.79 -4.36 8.81
N ASP A 122 -14.92 -5.30 9.18
CA ASP A 122 -14.85 -5.88 10.52
C ASP A 122 -13.94 -5.07 11.47
N ALA A 123 -13.18 -4.10 10.93
CA ALA A 123 -12.18 -3.36 11.70
C ALA A 123 -12.78 -2.55 12.86
N TYR A 124 -13.90 -1.85 12.63
CA TYR A 124 -14.60 -1.09 13.66
C TYR A 124 -15.01 -1.99 14.83
N THR A 125 -15.75 -3.06 14.53
CA THR A 125 -16.26 -3.99 15.54
C THR A 125 -15.12 -4.71 16.28
N GLY A 126 -14.04 -5.04 15.57
CA GLY A 126 -12.89 -5.71 16.17
C GLY A 126 -12.15 -4.85 17.19
N LEU A 127 -11.94 -3.56 16.87
CA LEU A 127 -11.37 -2.57 17.80
C LEU A 127 -12.30 -2.29 18.98
N ASP A 128 -13.60 -2.06 18.73
CA ASP A 128 -14.60 -1.76 19.76
C ASP A 128 -14.73 -2.90 20.79
N ARG A 129 -14.69 -4.14 20.33
CA ARG A 129 -14.77 -5.33 21.19
C ARG A 129 -13.43 -5.80 21.77
N GLY A 130 -12.32 -5.15 21.43
CA GLY A 130 -10.98 -5.56 21.88
C GLY A 130 -10.53 -6.91 21.32
N THR A 131 -11.01 -7.30 20.14
CA THR A 131 -10.53 -8.50 19.44
C THR A 131 -9.06 -8.35 19.08
N PHE A 132 -8.64 -7.14 18.77
CA PHE A 132 -7.25 -6.70 18.56
C PHE A 132 -7.09 -5.28 19.07
N GLU A 133 -5.86 -4.93 19.46
CA GLU A 133 -5.52 -3.61 20.00
C GLU A 133 -5.00 -2.66 18.93
N LEU A 134 -4.38 -3.20 17.86
CA LEU A 134 -3.72 -2.45 16.81
C LEU A 134 -4.39 -2.73 15.47
N TYR A 135 -4.59 -1.67 14.67
CA TYR A 135 -5.11 -1.81 13.31
C TYR A 135 -4.39 -0.86 12.37
N SER A 136 -3.98 -1.35 11.19
CA SER A 136 -3.30 -0.56 10.16
C SER A 136 -4.05 -0.54 8.84
N THR A 137 -4.21 0.66 8.30
CA THR A 137 -4.56 0.94 6.90
C THR A 137 -4.28 2.41 6.58
N ALA A 138 -4.67 2.88 5.39
CA ALA A 138 -4.60 4.29 5.04
C ALA A 138 -5.55 5.13 5.91
N ILE A 139 -5.13 6.31 6.35
CA ILE A 139 -5.87 7.13 7.33
C ILE A 139 -7.23 7.62 6.79
N ASP A 140 -7.31 7.91 5.50
CA ASP A 140 -8.55 8.28 4.82
C ASP A 140 -9.56 7.11 4.81
N LEU A 141 -9.04 5.89 4.61
CA LEU A 141 -9.84 4.67 4.70
C LEU A 141 -10.31 4.40 6.14
N MET A 142 -9.43 4.60 7.13
CA MET A 142 -9.82 4.53 8.54
C MET A 142 -10.96 5.50 8.87
N ALA A 143 -10.86 6.75 8.38
CA ALA A 143 -11.90 7.76 8.58
C ALA A 143 -13.23 7.35 7.92
N SER A 144 -13.19 6.79 6.72
CA SER A 144 -14.38 6.33 5.97
C SER A 144 -15.11 5.17 6.65
N PHE A 145 -14.40 4.35 7.44
CA PHE A 145 -14.96 3.24 8.21
C PHE A 145 -15.16 3.59 9.68
N SER A 146 -15.22 4.88 10.03
CA SER A 146 -15.48 5.38 11.40
C SER A 146 -14.50 4.86 12.46
N ILE A 147 -13.31 4.45 12.09
CA ILE A 147 -12.32 3.90 13.04
C ILE A 147 -11.93 4.93 14.11
N HIS A 148 -12.02 6.24 13.79
CA HIS A 148 -11.78 7.33 14.73
C HIS A 148 -12.75 7.36 15.94
N GLU A 149 -13.91 6.69 15.84
CA GLU A 149 -14.88 6.62 16.94
C GLU A 149 -14.46 5.60 18.03
N VAL A 150 -13.70 4.57 17.65
CA VAL A 150 -13.31 3.46 18.53
C VAL A 150 -11.80 3.42 18.83
N ALA A 151 -10.99 4.07 18.02
CA ALA A 151 -9.57 4.25 18.27
C ALA A 151 -9.33 5.26 19.38
N LYS A 152 -8.42 4.97 20.32
CA LYS A 152 -8.00 5.91 21.35
C LYS A 152 -6.75 6.69 20.98
N TYR A 153 -5.90 6.06 20.20
CA TYR A 153 -4.61 6.62 19.78
C TYR A 153 -4.36 6.37 18.30
N LEU A 154 -3.62 7.29 17.68
CA LEU A 154 -3.04 7.15 16.35
C LEU A 154 -1.53 7.35 16.47
N ILE A 155 -0.76 6.36 16.04
CA ILE A 155 0.70 6.44 15.99
C ILE A 155 1.07 7.30 14.79
N ASP A 156 1.62 8.49 15.05
CA ASP A 156 1.89 9.53 14.04
C ASP A 156 3.23 9.34 13.33
N HIS A 157 3.50 8.08 12.97
CA HIS A 157 4.65 7.67 12.16
C HIS A 157 4.17 6.75 11.05
N PRO A 158 3.69 7.31 9.92
CA PRO A 158 3.20 6.49 8.82
C PRO A 158 4.34 5.70 8.15
N VAL A 159 4.01 4.49 7.71
CA VAL A 159 4.90 3.61 6.94
C VAL A 159 4.30 3.35 5.57
N TYR A 160 5.06 2.76 4.69
CA TYR A 160 4.70 2.34 3.33
C TYR A 160 3.93 3.37 2.49
N ARG A 161 4.04 3.20 1.19
CA ARG A 161 3.25 3.95 0.20
C ARG A 161 2.07 3.12 -0.25
N SER A 162 0.95 3.76 -0.56
CA SER A 162 -0.17 3.08 -1.19
C SER A 162 0.23 2.53 -2.56
N ASN A 163 -0.38 1.42 -2.95
CA ASN A 163 -0.01 0.70 -4.16
C ASN A 163 -1.25 0.20 -4.89
N ILE A 164 -1.95 1.12 -5.56
CA ILE A 164 -3.06 0.83 -6.45
C ILE A 164 -2.58 0.97 -7.89
N ASN A 165 -2.71 -0.08 -8.66
CA ASN A 165 -2.19 -0.18 -10.03
C ASN A 165 -3.29 0.05 -11.06
N ILE A 166 -3.00 0.83 -12.08
CA ILE A 166 -3.80 0.93 -13.29
C ILE A 166 -3.38 -0.23 -14.18
N THR A 167 -4.22 -1.26 -14.21
CA THR A 167 -3.96 -2.52 -14.90
C THR A 167 -4.91 -2.70 -16.06
N MET A 168 -4.39 -2.96 -17.24
CA MET A 168 -5.19 -3.20 -18.44
C MET A 168 -5.02 -4.63 -18.93
N ASN A 169 -6.04 -5.18 -19.59
CA ASN A 169 -5.93 -6.43 -20.32
C ASN A 169 -4.90 -6.31 -21.44
N GLY A 170 -4.00 -7.30 -21.59
CA GLY A 170 -2.90 -7.24 -22.53
C GLY A 170 -3.36 -7.22 -23.99
N ASP A 171 -4.36 -8.01 -24.34
CA ASP A 171 -4.90 -8.04 -25.71
C ASP A 171 -5.61 -6.72 -26.03
N SER A 172 -6.42 -6.20 -25.12
CA SER A 172 -7.07 -4.89 -25.27
C SER A 172 -6.06 -3.75 -25.42
N TRP A 173 -4.90 -3.83 -24.73
CA TRP A 173 -3.81 -2.88 -24.93
C TRP A 173 -3.22 -2.97 -26.35
N ASN A 174 -3.01 -4.20 -26.84
CA ASN A 174 -2.42 -4.45 -28.17
C ASN A 174 -3.37 -4.07 -29.32
N GLU A 175 -4.69 -4.08 -29.09
CA GLU A 175 -5.71 -3.63 -30.06
C GLU A 175 -5.73 -2.09 -30.19
N LEU A 176 -5.20 -1.34 -29.22
CA LEU A 176 -5.11 0.10 -29.31
C LEU A 176 -4.09 0.50 -30.39
N THR A 177 -4.46 1.50 -31.21
CA THR A 177 -3.48 2.10 -32.12
C THR A 177 -2.35 2.75 -31.35
N PRO A 178 -1.13 2.89 -31.94
CA PRO A 178 -0.01 3.57 -31.29
C PRO A 178 -0.34 4.98 -30.78
N HIS A 179 -1.24 5.68 -31.48
CA HIS A 179 -1.74 6.99 -31.04
C HIS A 179 -2.54 6.88 -29.73
N LEU A 180 -3.45 5.93 -29.61
CA LEU A 180 -4.26 5.72 -28.40
C LEU A 180 -3.43 5.22 -27.21
N GLN A 181 -2.46 4.33 -27.47
CA GLN A 181 -1.51 3.89 -26.43
C GLN A 181 -0.73 5.08 -25.89
N LYS A 182 -0.18 5.92 -26.80
CA LYS A 182 0.53 7.13 -26.40
C LYS A 182 -0.37 8.10 -25.63
N LEU A 183 -1.58 8.35 -26.12
CA LEU A 183 -2.53 9.23 -25.45
C LEU A 183 -2.83 8.77 -24.02
N MET A 184 -3.04 7.46 -23.81
CA MET A 184 -3.27 6.90 -22.47
C MET A 184 -2.08 7.12 -21.53
N LEU A 185 -0.86 6.88 -22.01
CA LEU A 185 0.35 7.08 -21.21
C LEU A 185 0.64 8.55 -20.93
N ASP A 186 0.44 9.42 -21.90
CA ASP A 186 0.59 10.87 -21.72
C ASP A 186 -0.45 11.41 -20.72
N THR A 187 -1.69 10.97 -20.83
CA THR A 187 -2.75 11.32 -19.88
C THR A 187 -2.42 10.86 -18.47
N TYR A 188 -1.91 9.63 -18.32
CA TYR A 188 -1.46 9.14 -17.02
C TYR A 188 -0.34 10.04 -16.45
N ALA A 189 0.67 10.36 -17.25
CA ALA A 189 1.79 11.21 -16.84
C ALA A 189 1.33 12.63 -16.44
N GLU A 190 0.34 13.20 -17.13
CA GLU A 190 -0.26 14.49 -16.79
C GLU A 190 -1.04 14.44 -15.47
N PHE A 191 -1.74 13.32 -15.20
CA PHE A 191 -2.54 13.15 -13.99
C PHE A 191 -1.71 12.80 -12.76
N GLU A 192 -0.55 12.19 -12.91
CA GLU A 192 0.29 11.74 -11.80
C GLU A 192 0.55 12.82 -10.74
N PRO A 193 0.95 14.06 -11.07
CA PRO A 193 1.09 15.14 -10.08
C PRO A 193 -0.22 15.53 -9.39
N LYS A 194 -1.34 15.47 -10.13
CA LYS A 194 -2.68 15.77 -9.59
C LYS A 194 -3.11 14.72 -8.57
N PHE A 195 -2.77 13.44 -8.80
CA PHE A 195 -3.00 12.38 -7.81
C PHE A 195 -2.23 12.64 -6.52
N ILE A 196 -0.99 13.08 -6.60
CA ILE A 196 -0.18 13.42 -5.42
C ILE A 196 -0.90 14.50 -4.58
N GLU A 197 -1.44 15.52 -5.21
CA GLU A 197 -2.19 16.57 -4.51
C GLU A 197 -3.47 16.03 -3.85
N VAL A 198 -4.25 15.23 -4.57
CA VAL A 198 -5.46 14.58 -4.01
C VAL A 198 -5.09 13.77 -2.76
N CYS A 199 -4.03 12.99 -2.84
CA CYS A 199 -3.58 12.16 -1.73
C CYS A 199 -3.12 12.97 -0.51
N ARG A 200 -2.45 14.12 -0.71
CA ARG A 200 -2.12 15.05 0.38
C ARG A 200 -3.36 15.62 1.06
N ASN A 201 -4.35 15.99 0.26
CA ASN A 201 -5.63 16.48 0.78
C ASN A 201 -6.38 15.39 1.56
N ASP A 202 -6.37 14.14 1.09
CA ASP A 202 -6.97 13.00 1.77
C ASP A 202 -6.27 12.70 3.10
N LEU A 203 -4.94 12.75 3.11
CA LEU A 203 -4.15 12.63 4.33
C LEU A 203 -4.50 13.72 5.35
N ALA A 204 -4.54 14.98 4.92
CA ALA A 204 -4.88 16.11 5.78
C ALA A 204 -6.31 15.99 6.33
N ARG A 205 -7.27 15.59 5.47
CA ARG A 205 -8.66 15.37 5.88
C ARG A 205 -8.79 14.22 6.87
N GLY A 206 -8.10 13.09 6.63
CA GLY A 206 -8.08 11.96 7.55
C GLY A 206 -7.53 12.36 8.93
N ARG A 207 -6.38 13.04 8.98
CA ARG A 207 -5.80 13.55 10.24
C ARG A 207 -6.77 14.48 10.98
N LYS A 208 -7.43 15.39 10.25
CA LYS A 208 -8.42 16.29 10.83
C LYS A 208 -9.59 15.52 11.46
N THR A 209 -10.10 14.48 10.80
CA THR A 209 -11.18 13.63 11.34
C THR A 209 -10.78 13.01 12.67
N PHE A 210 -9.57 12.45 12.79
CA PHE A 210 -9.08 11.88 14.05
C PHE A 210 -8.85 12.94 15.12
N THR A 211 -8.35 14.12 14.77
CA THR A 211 -8.20 15.24 15.69
C THR A 211 -9.54 15.74 16.23
N ASP A 212 -10.52 15.93 15.36
CA ASP A 212 -11.87 16.40 15.73
C ASP A 212 -12.59 15.37 16.63
N ALA A 213 -12.30 14.09 16.47
CA ALA A 213 -12.81 13.00 17.32
C ALA A 213 -12.09 12.89 18.68
N GLY A 214 -11.04 13.67 18.91
CA GLY A 214 -10.30 13.65 20.19
C GLY A 214 -9.35 12.46 20.33
N VAL A 215 -8.99 11.78 19.24
CA VAL A 215 -8.01 10.70 19.25
C VAL A 215 -6.63 11.25 19.61
N GLY A 216 -5.94 10.62 20.58
CA GLY A 216 -4.60 11.01 20.99
C GLY A 216 -3.56 10.66 19.94
N PHE A 217 -2.74 11.65 19.50
CA PHE A 217 -1.64 11.38 18.58
C PHE A 217 -0.39 10.99 19.38
N ILE A 218 0.20 9.85 19.02
CA ILE A 218 1.44 9.35 19.63
C ILE A 218 2.59 9.66 18.70
N THR A 219 3.51 10.50 19.16
CA THR A 219 4.80 10.77 18.49
C THR A 219 5.91 10.14 19.32
N PHE A 220 6.68 9.25 18.72
CA PHE A 220 7.84 8.62 19.35
C PHE A 220 9.02 9.61 19.43
N SER A 221 10.03 9.28 20.22
CA SER A 221 11.34 9.94 20.13
C SER A 221 11.92 9.76 18.71
N SER A 222 12.88 10.60 18.30
CA SER A 222 13.52 10.45 16.98
C SER A 222 14.10 9.06 16.79
N GLU A 223 14.82 8.53 17.78
CA GLU A 223 15.41 7.19 17.75
C GLU A 223 14.34 6.08 17.60
N ASP A 224 13.26 6.14 18.38
CA ASP A 224 12.18 5.19 18.32
C ASP A 224 11.37 5.32 17.02
N ALA A 225 11.25 6.53 16.46
CA ALA A 225 10.58 6.78 15.19
C ALA A 225 11.38 6.20 14.01
N ASP A 226 12.70 6.42 14.00
CA ASP A 226 13.59 5.85 12.98
C ASP A 226 13.56 4.31 13.07
N TYR A 227 13.72 3.74 14.27
CA TYR A 227 13.59 2.30 14.47
C TYR A 227 12.26 1.74 13.98
N TYR A 228 11.13 2.41 14.29
CA TYR A 228 9.79 1.96 13.90
C TYR A 228 9.60 1.91 12.40
N VAL A 229 10.15 2.89 11.69
CA VAL A 229 10.08 2.96 10.24
C VAL A 229 11.05 2.00 9.58
N ASP A 230 12.31 1.94 10.06
CA ASP A 230 13.35 1.09 9.48
C ASP A 230 12.97 -0.38 9.59
N ILE A 231 12.51 -0.82 10.76
CA ILE A 231 12.07 -2.21 10.94
C ILE A 231 10.89 -2.58 10.04
N ALA A 232 10.01 -1.60 9.68
CA ALA A 232 8.92 -1.84 8.76
C ALA A 232 9.45 -2.18 7.36
N TYR A 233 10.35 -1.35 6.82
CA TYR A 233 10.94 -1.59 5.50
C TYR A 233 11.85 -2.82 5.48
N GLU A 234 12.74 -2.97 6.46
CA GLU A 234 13.66 -4.12 6.53
C GLU A 234 12.91 -5.45 6.59
N ALA A 235 11.87 -5.54 7.41
CA ALA A 235 11.10 -6.77 7.56
C ALA A 235 10.38 -7.15 6.25
N GLU A 236 9.73 -6.18 5.60
CA GLU A 236 9.04 -6.43 4.33
C GLU A 236 10.03 -6.72 3.19
N ILE A 237 11.12 -5.98 3.08
CA ILE A 237 12.17 -6.24 2.08
C ILE A 237 12.70 -7.66 2.24
N ARG A 238 13.05 -8.07 3.48
CA ARG A 238 13.55 -9.42 3.77
C ARG A 238 12.52 -10.49 3.41
N ALA A 239 11.25 -10.27 3.76
CA ALA A 239 10.17 -11.19 3.41
C ALA A 239 10.00 -11.32 1.89
N LYS A 240 10.00 -10.19 1.15
CA LYS A 240 9.83 -10.20 -0.30
C LYS A 240 11.03 -10.83 -1.03
N ILE A 241 12.24 -10.64 -0.54
CA ILE A 241 13.43 -11.34 -1.08
C ILE A 241 13.32 -12.85 -0.85
N ALA A 242 12.84 -13.29 0.31
CA ALA A 242 12.64 -14.71 0.58
C ALA A 242 11.52 -15.33 -0.29
N GLU A 243 10.43 -14.59 -0.53
CA GLU A 243 9.31 -15.02 -1.37
C GLU A 243 9.67 -15.04 -2.87
N MET A 244 10.46 -14.08 -3.32
CA MET A 244 10.81 -13.84 -4.73
C MET A 244 12.32 -13.64 -4.92
N PRO A 245 13.16 -14.64 -4.66
CA PRO A 245 14.62 -14.48 -4.59
C PRO A 245 15.26 -14.08 -5.93
N GLU A 246 14.63 -14.38 -7.06
CA GLU A 246 15.14 -14.03 -8.39
C GLU A 246 14.75 -12.62 -8.85
N THR A 247 13.58 -12.14 -8.41
CA THR A 247 12.99 -10.91 -8.98
C THR A 247 12.97 -9.73 -8.00
N ALA A 248 12.73 -9.98 -6.71
CA ALA A 248 12.67 -8.92 -5.72
C ALA A 248 14.00 -8.14 -5.58
N PRO A 249 15.20 -8.79 -5.47
CA PRO A 249 16.44 -8.03 -5.37
C PRO A 249 16.70 -7.13 -6.60
N VAL A 250 16.33 -7.61 -7.79
CA VAL A 250 16.50 -6.84 -9.02
C VAL A 250 15.66 -5.56 -8.97
N TYR A 251 14.38 -5.68 -8.66
CA TYR A 251 13.50 -4.51 -8.58
C TYR A 251 13.86 -3.57 -7.44
N LEU A 252 14.15 -4.11 -6.25
CA LEU A 252 14.47 -3.30 -5.06
C LEU A 252 15.73 -2.45 -5.26
N LYS A 253 16.73 -2.94 -6.02
CA LYS A 253 17.88 -2.12 -6.45
C LYS A 253 17.48 -1.01 -7.40
N LEU A 254 16.65 -1.29 -8.41
CA LEU A 254 16.17 -0.28 -9.35
C LEU A 254 15.45 0.88 -8.68
N VAL A 255 14.76 0.61 -7.57
CA VAL A 255 14.00 1.62 -6.82
C VAL A 255 14.71 2.11 -5.55
N LYS A 256 16.02 1.82 -5.41
CA LYS A 256 16.88 2.27 -4.30
C LYS A 256 16.34 1.85 -2.90
N ALA A 257 15.62 0.74 -2.83
CA ALA A 257 15.15 0.17 -1.56
C ALA A 257 16.22 -0.68 -0.88
N ILE A 258 17.19 -1.17 -1.64
CA ILE A 258 18.42 -1.85 -1.19
C ILE A 258 19.61 -1.38 -2.04
N ASP A 259 20.85 -1.61 -1.56
CA ASP A 259 22.12 -1.34 -2.23
C ASP A 259 22.42 -2.31 -3.41
#